data_c2d90b0668c5cdb5f8e146b1b33d0c5c
#
_entry.id   c2d90b0668c5cdb5f8e146b1b33d0c5c
#
_cell.length_a   1.000
_cell.length_b   1.000
_cell.length_c   1.000
_cell.angle_alpha   90.00
_cell.angle_beta   90.00
_cell.angle_gamma   90.00
#
_symmetry.space_group_name_H-M   'P 1'
#
loop_
_entity.id
_entity.type
_entity.pdbx_description
1 polymer ?
#
loop_
_entity_poly.entity_id
_entity_poly.type
_entity_poly.pdbx_seq_one_letter_code
_entity_poly.pdbx_strand_id
1 'polypeptide(L)'
;MTFIMNTEISSRFATVARVLSSPLSLSLPAAFGEQLEALYTLVQRSAYVFGSPLGPFYHQSHRHHLPRFVYFGPQSSDESLRLAFLTGFDYRDLRGTLSLLHFVEHLALKPDLGQSLNLSIFPLIDVLGLAGLAPGRDLAHENWARTTAPEISLLEKDARVRGYHGFVRIETAPGDDVVTVRLRTAAHVENPTPGVELITSEDIAPFAMRWESATVGPAGDGPLVSADDLPFQPFELTLRLPGAWPAELHREATGAILKRFVLRYRSLIAYGQHL
;
A
#
# COMPACT_ATOMS: atom_id res chain seq x y z
N MET A 1 15.20 -27.74 -9.06
CA MET A 1 14.03 -27.53 -8.19
C MET A 1 13.29 -26.19 -8.45
N THR A 2 13.59 -25.51 -9.55
CA THR A 2 13.15 -24.12 -9.86
C THR A 2 11.95 -24.04 -10.81
N PHE A 3 11.49 -25.14 -11.40
CA PHE A 3 10.48 -25.13 -12.48
C PHE A 3 9.02 -25.31 -12.00
N ILE A 4 8.78 -25.82 -10.80
CA ILE A 4 7.41 -26.10 -10.31
C ILE A 4 6.74 -24.87 -9.69
N MET A 5 7.51 -23.92 -9.14
CA MET A 5 6.96 -22.69 -8.57
C MET A 5 6.33 -21.75 -9.61
N ASN A 6 6.83 -21.72 -10.84
CA ASN A 6 6.35 -20.79 -11.86
C ASN A 6 4.95 -21.11 -12.39
N THR A 7 4.55 -22.37 -12.42
CA THR A 7 3.26 -22.77 -13.01
C THR A 7 2.09 -22.51 -12.04
N GLU A 8 2.29 -22.69 -10.75
CA GLU A 8 1.26 -22.40 -9.74
C GLU A 8 1.04 -20.89 -9.55
N ILE A 9 2.10 -20.12 -9.63
CA ILE A 9 2.06 -18.67 -9.60
C ILE A 9 1.28 -18.18 -10.83
N SER A 10 1.60 -18.64 -12.04
CA SER A 10 0.92 -18.24 -13.27
C SER A 10 -0.59 -18.55 -13.26
N SER A 11 -1.01 -19.69 -12.69
CA SER A 11 -2.44 -20.05 -12.59
C SER A 11 -3.21 -19.15 -11.60
N ARG A 12 -2.55 -18.70 -10.53
CA ARG A 12 -3.15 -17.77 -9.55
C ARG A 12 -3.29 -16.36 -10.12
N PHE A 13 -2.40 -15.95 -11.02
CA PHE A 13 -2.50 -14.66 -11.75
C PHE A 13 -3.66 -14.62 -12.73
N ALA A 14 -3.84 -15.67 -13.50
CA ALA A 14 -5.01 -15.79 -14.36
C ALA A 14 -6.32 -15.68 -13.58
N THR A 15 -6.32 -16.07 -12.32
CA THR A 15 -7.47 -15.95 -11.41
C THR A 15 -7.70 -14.51 -10.96
N VAL A 16 -6.66 -13.72 -10.70
CA VAL A 16 -6.79 -12.29 -10.31
C VAL A 16 -7.22 -11.45 -11.50
N ALA A 17 -6.62 -11.65 -12.66
CA ALA A 17 -7.09 -11.03 -13.90
C ALA A 17 -8.54 -11.44 -14.22
N ARG A 18 -8.95 -12.69 -13.94
CA ARG A 18 -10.33 -13.14 -14.06
C ARG A 18 -11.26 -12.59 -12.97
N VAL A 19 -10.80 -12.34 -11.77
CA VAL A 19 -11.63 -11.73 -10.71
C VAL A 19 -11.91 -10.27 -11.04
N LEU A 20 -10.93 -9.57 -11.64
CA LEU A 20 -11.10 -8.22 -12.14
C LEU A 20 -11.81 -8.19 -13.52
N SER A 21 -11.80 -9.28 -14.27
CA SER A 21 -12.47 -9.46 -15.55
C SER A 21 -13.71 -10.35 -15.50
N SER A 22 -14.21 -10.69 -14.31
CA SER A 22 -15.49 -11.41 -14.16
C SER A 22 -16.62 -10.61 -14.82
N PRO A 23 -17.57 -11.26 -15.50
CA PRO A 23 -18.54 -10.62 -16.38
C PRO A 23 -19.68 -9.86 -15.67
N LEU A 24 -19.52 -9.47 -14.43
CA LEU A 24 -20.28 -8.38 -13.87
C LEU A 24 -19.84 -7.13 -14.63
N SER A 25 -20.68 -6.65 -15.50
CA SER A 25 -20.53 -5.58 -16.50
C SER A 25 -20.09 -4.21 -15.97
N LEU A 26 -19.22 -4.16 -14.98
CA LEU A 26 -18.53 -2.97 -14.53
C LEU A 26 -17.30 -2.83 -15.41
N SER A 27 -17.41 -1.97 -16.43
CA SER A 27 -16.25 -1.48 -17.13
C SER A 27 -15.31 -0.84 -16.10
N LEU A 28 -14.22 -1.53 -15.77
CA LEU A 28 -13.09 -0.88 -15.12
C LEU A 28 -12.79 0.40 -15.90
N PRO A 29 -12.49 1.52 -15.25
CA PRO A 29 -11.99 2.68 -15.96
C PRO A 29 -10.87 2.23 -16.87
N ALA A 30 -10.95 2.54 -18.16
CA ALA A 30 -10.06 1.98 -19.19
C ALA A 30 -8.57 2.12 -18.81
N ALA A 31 -8.20 3.31 -18.30
CA ALA A 31 -6.83 3.58 -17.85
C ALA A 31 -6.37 2.66 -16.70
N PHE A 32 -7.27 2.28 -15.80
CA PHE A 32 -6.94 1.34 -14.72
C PHE A 32 -6.76 -0.09 -15.24
N GLY A 33 -7.65 -0.53 -16.11
CA GLY A 33 -7.58 -1.86 -16.72
C GLY A 33 -6.30 -2.05 -17.54
N GLU A 34 -5.96 -1.09 -18.40
CA GLU A 34 -4.77 -1.10 -19.23
C GLU A 34 -3.47 -1.12 -18.39
N GLN A 35 -3.39 -0.26 -17.36
CA GLN A 35 -2.22 -0.20 -16.50
C GLN A 35 -2.06 -1.48 -15.68
N LEU A 36 -3.16 -2.05 -15.20
CA LEU A 36 -3.13 -3.29 -14.45
C LEU A 36 -2.68 -4.47 -15.31
N GLU A 37 -3.14 -4.59 -16.55
CA GLU A 37 -2.75 -5.63 -17.51
C GLU A 37 -1.27 -5.51 -17.89
N ALA A 38 -0.80 -4.30 -18.19
CA ALA A 38 0.60 -4.01 -18.47
C ALA A 38 1.49 -4.40 -17.28
N LEU A 39 1.06 -4.06 -16.06
CA LEU A 39 1.79 -4.38 -14.85
C LEU A 39 1.84 -5.89 -14.58
N TYR A 40 0.77 -6.63 -14.79
CA TYR A 40 0.80 -8.09 -14.67
C TYR A 40 1.79 -8.73 -15.65
N THR A 41 1.85 -8.25 -16.87
CA THR A 41 2.82 -8.71 -17.87
C THR A 41 4.25 -8.42 -17.44
N LEU A 42 4.51 -7.24 -16.90
CA LEU A 42 5.82 -6.84 -16.39
C LEU A 42 6.24 -7.69 -15.18
N VAL A 43 5.35 -7.85 -14.22
CA VAL A 43 5.59 -8.62 -12.98
C VAL A 43 5.90 -10.09 -13.25
N GLN A 44 5.30 -10.70 -14.28
CA GLN A 44 5.64 -12.07 -14.69
C GLN A 44 7.11 -12.23 -15.11
N ARG A 45 7.77 -11.16 -15.50
CA ARG A 45 9.18 -11.13 -15.94
C ARG A 45 10.13 -10.59 -14.85
N SER A 46 9.59 -10.04 -13.78
CA SER A 46 10.39 -9.48 -12.69
C SER A 46 10.89 -10.60 -11.76
N ALA A 47 12.13 -10.46 -11.31
CA ALA A 47 12.69 -11.32 -10.26
C ALA A 47 12.37 -10.81 -8.84
N TYR A 48 11.80 -9.61 -8.72
CA TYR A 48 11.64 -8.90 -7.45
C TYR A 48 10.20 -8.55 -7.10
N VAL A 49 9.30 -8.45 -8.08
CA VAL A 49 7.89 -8.12 -7.86
C VAL A 49 7.02 -9.32 -8.21
N PHE A 50 6.13 -9.66 -7.32
CA PHE A 50 5.23 -10.80 -7.47
C PHE A 50 3.79 -10.36 -7.19
N GLY A 51 2.85 -10.77 -8.02
CA GLY A 51 1.45 -10.66 -7.68
C GLY A 51 1.07 -11.76 -6.68
N SER A 52 0.48 -11.41 -5.60
CA SER A 52 0.10 -12.31 -4.52
C SER A 52 -1.21 -11.84 -3.89
N PRO A 53 -2.35 -12.03 -4.59
CA PRO A 53 -3.64 -11.58 -4.09
C PRO A 53 -3.93 -12.17 -2.72
N LEU A 54 -4.52 -11.34 -1.87
CA LEU A 54 -4.89 -11.71 -0.52
C LEU A 54 -6.33 -12.22 -0.48
N GLY A 55 -6.56 -13.32 0.17
CA GLY A 55 -7.88 -13.94 0.28
C GLY A 55 -7.88 -15.42 -0.05
N PRO A 56 -9.03 -16.01 -0.37
CA PRO A 56 -10.30 -15.36 -0.74
C PRO A 56 -11.13 -14.87 0.44
N PHE A 57 -12.05 -13.95 0.17
CA PHE A 57 -13.20 -13.68 1.00
C PHE A 57 -14.49 -13.77 0.16
N TYR A 58 -15.63 -13.91 0.83
CA TYR A 58 -16.91 -14.12 0.15
C TYR A 58 -17.88 -12.98 0.49
N HIS A 59 -18.56 -12.48 -0.53
CA HIS A 59 -19.67 -11.54 -0.39
C HIS A 59 -20.80 -11.98 -1.32
N GLN A 60 -22.04 -12.13 -0.81
CA GLN A 60 -23.21 -12.60 -1.58
C GLN A 60 -22.89 -13.85 -2.44
N SER A 61 -22.20 -14.83 -1.85
CA SER A 61 -21.78 -16.08 -2.51
C SER A 61 -20.72 -15.92 -3.63
N HIS A 62 -20.25 -14.71 -3.91
CA HIS A 62 -19.18 -14.48 -4.86
C HIS A 62 -17.82 -14.44 -4.15
N ARG A 63 -16.82 -14.98 -4.83
CA ARG A 63 -15.46 -15.07 -4.32
C ARG A 63 -14.66 -13.84 -4.77
N HIS A 64 -14.08 -13.14 -3.80
CA HIS A 64 -13.28 -11.94 -4.03
C HIS A 64 -11.87 -12.09 -3.45
N HIS A 65 -10.94 -11.28 -3.95
CA HIS A 65 -9.59 -11.16 -3.45
C HIS A 65 -9.18 -9.68 -3.41
N LEU A 66 -8.33 -9.31 -2.48
CA LEU A 66 -7.64 -8.03 -2.53
C LEU A 66 -6.44 -8.14 -3.48
N PRO A 67 -6.31 -7.25 -4.46
CA PRO A 67 -5.11 -7.18 -5.28
C PRO A 67 -3.93 -6.81 -4.39
N ARG A 68 -2.87 -7.62 -4.45
CA ARG A 68 -1.63 -7.37 -3.72
C ARG A 68 -0.44 -7.68 -4.62
N PHE A 69 0.53 -6.78 -4.63
CA PHE A 69 1.86 -7.03 -5.13
C PHE A 69 2.83 -7.14 -3.95
N VAL A 70 3.74 -8.09 -4.04
CA VAL A 70 4.81 -8.25 -3.05
C VAL A 70 6.13 -7.98 -3.75
N TYR A 71 6.91 -7.10 -3.16
CA TYR A 71 8.24 -6.79 -3.63
C TYR A 71 9.26 -7.28 -2.60
N PHE A 72 10.22 -8.07 -3.05
CA PHE A 72 11.40 -8.46 -2.31
C PHE A 72 12.61 -7.80 -2.96
N GLY A 73 13.13 -6.77 -2.31
CA GLY A 73 14.28 -6.03 -2.82
C GLY A 73 15.53 -6.89 -2.92
N PRO A 74 16.53 -6.50 -3.73
CA PRO A 74 17.83 -7.13 -3.71
C PRO A 74 18.39 -7.18 -2.29
N GLN A 75 19.03 -8.29 -1.92
CA GLN A 75 19.59 -8.53 -0.58
C GLN A 75 18.53 -8.57 0.55
N SER A 76 17.26 -8.79 0.23
CA SER A 76 16.25 -9.04 1.24
C SER A 76 16.47 -10.37 1.95
N SER A 77 16.17 -10.39 3.24
CA SER A 77 16.16 -11.57 4.11
C SER A 77 14.89 -11.60 4.95
N ASP A 78 14.75 -12.59 5.80
CA ASP A 78 13.62 -12.67 6.76
C ASP A 78 13.66 -11.54 7.79
N GLU A 79 14.82 -10.96 8.04
CA GLU A 79 15.05 -9.82 8.93
C GLU A 79 14.83 -8.48 8.24
N SER A 80 14.59 -8.48 6.93
CA SER A 80 14.38 -7.26 6.17
C SER A 80 13.11 -6.52 6.63
N LEU A 81 13.17 -5.21 6.53
CA LEU A 81 12.04 -4.36 6.87
C LEU A 81 10.83 -4.65 6.01
N ARG A 82 9.70 -4.83 6.66
CA ARG A 82 8.41 -5.10 6.05
C ARG A 82 7.51 -3.87 6.14
N LEU A 83 7.10 -3.34 5.00
CA LEU A 83 6.18 -2.22 4.91
C LEU A 83 4.95 -2.60 4.10
N ALA A 84 3.80 -2.05 4.47
CA ALA A 84 2.56 -2.16 3.71
C ALA A 84 2.16 -0.81 3.13
N PHE A 85 1.96 -0.75 1.81
CA PHE A 85 1.47 0.44 1.10
C PHE A 85 0.02 0.20 0.70
N LEU A 86 -0.86 1.11 1.11
CA LEU A 86 -2.31 0.96 1.06
C LEU A 86 -2.95 2.15 0.36
N THR A 87 -3.85 1.89 -0.59
CA THR A 87 -4.68 2.93 -1.23
C THR A 87 -5.97 2.33 -1.80
N GLY A 88 -6.80 3.15 -2.45
CA GLY A 88 -8.04 2.68 -3.06
C GLY A 88 -9.11 2.30 -2.03
N PHE A 89 -9.20 3.05 -0.95
CA PHE A 89 -10.25 2.93 0.07
C PHE A 89 -11.60 3.45 -0.41
N ASP A 90 -11.60 4.28 -1.45
CA ASP A 90 -12.78 4.74 -2.18
C ASP A 90 -12.61 4.40 -3.67
N TYR A 91 -13.42 3.48 -4.17
CA TYR A 91 -13.38 3.04 -5.57
C TYR A 91 -13.69 4.15 -6.59
N ARG A 92 -14.32 5.25 -6.15
CA ARG A 92 -14.67 6.39 -7.01
C ARG A 92 -13.45 7.25 -7.33
N ASP A 93 -12.41 7.18 -6.52
CA ASP A 93 -11.15 7.89 -6.76
C ASP A 93 -9.98 6.92 -6.88
N LEU A 94 -9.62 6.60 -8.10
CA LEU A 94 -8.54 5.68 -8.42
C LEU A 94 -7.17 6.36 -8.62
N ARG A 95 -7.03 7.67 -8.36
CA ARG A 95 -5.76 8.39 -8.57
C ARG A 95 -4.64 7.84 -7.71
N GLY A 96 -4.90 7.59 -6.42
CA GLY A 96 -3.97 6.91 -5.54
C GLY A 96 -3.62 5.50 -6.02
N THR A 97 -4.63 4.74 -6.46
CA THR A 97 -4.47 3.41 -7.03
C THR A 97 -3.52 3.41 -8.23
N LEU A 98 -3.77 4.27 -9.22
CA LEU A 98 -2.93 4.40 -10.41
C LEU A 98 -1.51 4.83 -10.06
N SER A 99 -1.36 5.75 -9.10
CA SER A 99 -0.05 6.22 -8.62
C SER A 99 0.74 5.10 -7.97
N LEU A 100 0.09 4.26 -7.17
CA LEU A 100 0.74 3.14 -6.51
C LEU A 100 1.10 2.02 -7.49
N LEU A 101 0.26 1.75 -8.50
CA LEU A 101 0.59 0.81 -9.58
C LEU A 101 1.82 1.28 -10.37
N HIS A 102 1.92 2.58 -10.65
CA HIS A 102 3.11 3.15 -11.29
C HIS A 102 4.37 3.02 -10.42
N PHE A 103 4.23 3.14 -9.09
CA PHE A 103 5.34 2.88 -8.19
C PHE A 103 5.79 1.41 -8.21
N VAL A 104 4.86 0.46 -8.30
CA VAL A 104 5.16 -0.98 -8.49
C VAL A 104 5.95 -1.21 -9.80
N GLU A 105 5.55 -0.56 -10.87
CA GLU A 105 6.29 -0.58 -12.15
C GLU A 105 7.73 -0.08 -11.95
N HIS A 106 7.91 1.02 -11.24
CA HIS A 106 9.24 1.53 -10.92
C HIS A 106 10.10 0.55 -10.14
N LEU A 107 9.54 -0.14 -9.15
CA LEU A 107 10.24 -1.17 -8.39
C LEU A 107 10.64 -2.37 -9.27
N ALA A 108 9.77 -2.75 -10.22
CA ALA A 108 10.05 -3.84 -11.14
C ALA A 108 11.19 -3.51 -12.12
N LEU A 109 11.28 -2.24 -12.56
CA LEU A 109 12.29 -1.76 -13.52
C LEU A 109 13.60 -1.32 -12.84
N LYS A 110 13.53 -0.85 -11.59
CA LYS A 110 14.66 -0.35 -10.79
C LYS A 110 14.65 -0.96 -9.40
N PRO A 111 14.99 -2.25 -9.28
CA PRO A 111 14.85 -2.97 -8.01
C PRO A 111 15.76 -2.45 -6.90
N ASP A 112 16.88 -1.81 -7.23
CA ASP A 112 17.80 -1.26 -6.23
C ASP A 112 17.19 -0.13 -5.39
N LEU A 113 16.07 0.46 -5.85
CA LEU A 113 15.33 1.47 -5.10
C LEU A 113 14.90 0.96 -3.72
N GLY A 114 14.44 -0.30 -3.64
CA GLY A 114 13.96 -0.92 -2.41
C GLY A 114 14.91 -2.01 -1.88
N GLN A 115 16.23 -1.87 -2.07
CA GLN A 115 17.22 -2.83 -1.56
C GLN A 115 17.02 -3.09 -0.06
N SER A 116 17.06 -4.35 0.35
CA SER A 116 16.86 -4.83 1.71
C SER A 116 15.48 -4.52 2.32
N LEU A 117 14.47 -4.30 1.48
CA LEU A 117 13.08 -4.07 1.91
C LEU A 117 12.15 -5.14 1.38
N ASN A 118 11.14 -5.47 2.18
CA ASN A 118 10.01 -6.28 1.78
C ASN A 118 8.75 -5.41 1.80
N LEU A 119 8.14 -5.21 0.63
CA LEU A 119 6.95 -4.37 0.53
C LEU A 119 5.75 -5.23 0.17
N SER A 120 4.63 -5.01 0.86
CA SER A 120 3.31 -5.48 0.44
C SER A 120 2.51 -4.28 -0.04
N ILE A 121 2.04 -4.31 -1.28
CA ILE A 121 1.44 -3.17 -1.95
C ILE A 121 0.00 -3.53 -2.32
N PHE A 122 -0.95 -2.80 -1.75
CA PHE A 122 -2.38 -2.98 -1.91
C PHE A 122 -2.96 -1.79 -2.68
N PRO A 123 -3.03 -1.85 -4.00
CA PRO A 123 -3.42 -0.70 -4.82
C PRO A 123 -4.91 -0.41 -4.80
N LEU A 124 -5.74 -1.36 -4.39
CA LEU A 124 -7.19 -1.21 -4.32
C LEU A 124 -7.74 -2.02 -3.15
N ILE A 125 -8.34 -1.32 -2.18
CA ILE A 125 -8.95 -1.94 -1.01
C ILE A 125 -10.46 -2.09 -1.19
N ASP A 126 -11.14 -1.06 -1.70
CA ASP A 126 -12.60 -1.11 -1.92
C ASP A 126 -12.98 -1.90 -3.19
N VAL A 127 -12.66 -3.19 -3.18
CA VAL A 127 -12.98 -4.08 -4.31
C VAL A 127 -14.48 -4.34 -4.45
N LEU A 128 -15.24 -4.38 -3.35
CA LEU A 128 -16.69 -4.56 -3.40
C LEU A 128 -17.39 -3.29 -3.89
N GLY A 129 -16.88 -2.11 -3.54
CA GLY A 129 -17.36 -0.85 -4.10
C GLY A 129 -17.14 -0.79 -5.61
N LEU A 130 -15.94 -1.13 -6.07
CA LEU A 130 -15.63 -1.20 -7.51
C LEU A 130 -16.49 -2.23 -8.25
N ALA A 131 -16.81 -3.35 -7.61
CA ALA A 131 -17.72 -4.36 -8.15
C ALA A 131 -19.20 -3.95 -8.09
N GLY A 132 -19.54 -2.79 -7.54
CA GLY A 132 -20.93 -2.33 -7.38
C GLY A 132 -21.73 -3.10 -6.32
N LEU A 133 -21.08 -3.94 -5.51
CA LEU A 133 -21.72 -4.80 -4.53
C LEU A 133 -21.93 -4.13 -3.17
N ALA A 134 -21.13 -3.10 -2.87
CA ALA A 134 -21.23 -2.34 -1.63
C ALA A 134 -20.90 -0.86 -1.88
N PRO A 135 -21.75 -0.12 -2.60
CA PRO A 135 -21.49 1.28 -2.93
C PRO A 135 -21.61 2.18 -1.70
N GLY A 136 -20.89 3.31 -1.73
CA GLY A 136 -21.03 4.39 -0.74
C GLY A 136 -20.38 4.14 0.61
N ARG A 137 -19.56 3.09 0.75
CA ARG A 137 -18.76 2.86 1.96
C ARG A 137 -17.59 3.83 2.03
N ASP A 138 -17.21 4.16 3.24
CA ASP A 138 -16.00 4.92 3.56
C ASP A 138 -15.01 4.01 4.32
N LEU A 139 -14.23 3.26 3.57
CA LEU A 139 -13.26 2.33 4.16
C LEU A 139 -12.01 3.05 4.72
N ALA A 140 -11.77 4.30 4.34
CA ALA A 140 -10.64 5.08 4.85
C ALA A 140 -10.80 5.42 6.34
N HIS A 141 -12.04 5.63 6.78
CA HIS A 141 -12.38 5.99 8.16
C HIS A 141 -12.97 4.83 8.98
N GLU A 142 -12.97 3.62 8.42
CA GLU A 142 -13.40 2.42 9.16
C GLU A 142 -12.51 2.17 10.37
N ASN A 143 -13.17 1.88 11.49
CA ASN A 143 -12.47 1.39 12.67
C ASN A 143 -12.10 -0.08 12.47
N TRP A 144 -10.83 -0.36 12.26
CA TRP A 144 -10.34 -1.70 11.90
C TRP A 144 -10.62 -2.75 12.99
N ALA A 145 -10.63 -2.37 14.24
CA ALA A 145 -10.92 -3.29 15.34
C ALA A 145 -12.42 -3.67 15.44
N ARG A 146 -13.31 -2.89 14.81
CA ARG A 146 -14.77 -3.06 14.91
C ARG A 146 -15.44 -3.23 13.56
N THR A 147 -14.68 -3.24 12.49
CA THR A 147 -15.22 -3.30 11.13
C THR A 147 -15.86 -4.62 10.82
N THR A 148 -16.93 -4.57 10.04
CA THR A 148 -17.53 -5.74 9.39
C THR A 148 -17.15 -5.83 7.91
N ALA A 149 -16.35 -4.89 7.40
CA ALA A 149 -15.86 -4.90 6.03
C ALA A 149 -14.87 -6.05 5.84
N PRO A 150 -15.16 -7.02 4.98
CA PRO A 150 -14.33 -8.22 4.84
C PRO A 150 -12.93 -7.88 4.29
N GLU A 151 -12.81 -6.83 3.49
CA GLU A 151 -11.55 -6.33 2.97
C GLU A 151 -10.62 -5.90 4.10
N ILE A 152 -11.14 -5.11 5.05
CA ILE A 152 -10.37 -4.60 6.18
C ILE A 152 -10.02 -5.74 7.14
N SER A 153 -10.97 -6.63 7.43
CA SER A 153 -10.70 -7.81 8.26
C SER A 153 -9.61 -8.71 7.69
N LEU A 154 -9.52 -8.78 6.36
CA LEU A 154 -8.50 -9.56 5.68
C LEU A 154 -7.13 -8.88 5.75
N LEU A 155 -7.08 -7.56 5.60
CA LEU A 155 -5.87 -6.75 5.78
C LEU A 155 -5.34 -6.85 7.21
N GLU A 156 -6.23 -6.78 8.21
CA GLU A 156 -5.86 -6.93 9.61
C GLU A 156 -5.20 -8.29 9.88
N LYS A 157 -5.80 -9.37 9.36
CA LYS A 157 -5.22 -10.72 9.49
C LYS A 157 -3.85 -10.81 8.81
N ASP A 158 -3.69 -10.24 7.62
CA ASP A 158 -2.40 -10.24 6.92
C ASP A 158 -1.36 -9.42 7.70
N ALA A 159 -1.76 -8.29 8.27
CA ALA A 159 -0.89 -7.46 9.09
C ALA A 159 -0.37 -8.21 10.32
N ARG A 160 -1.24 -8.95 11.03
CA ARG A 160 -0.84 -9.79 12.17
C ARG A 160 0.14 -10.90 11.78
N VAL A 161 -0.12 -11.58 10.65
CA VAL A 161 0.73 -12.69 10.20
C VAL A 161 2.10 -12.22 9.72
N ARG A 162 2.14 -11.08 9.02
CA ARG A 162 3.38 -10.59 8.41
C ARG A 162 4.21 -9.71 9.34
N GLY A 163 3.62 -9.13 10.36
CA GLY A 163 4.31 -8.23 11.29
C GLY A 163 4.96 -7.05 10.57
N TYR A 164 4.16 -6.17 9.98
CA TYR A 164 4.68 -4.99 9.29
C TYR A 164 5.28 -3.99 10.29
N HIS A 165 6.44 -3.46 9.97
CA HIS A 165 7.10 -2.40 10.72
C HIS A 165 6.40 -1.04 10.52
N GLY A 166 5.71 -0.87 9.41
CA GLY A 166 4.97 0.35 9.13
C GLY A 166 3.98 0.21 7.99
N PHE A 167 3.03 1.12 8.00
CA PHE A 167 1.97 1.26 7.00
C PHE A 167 2.06 2.64 6.37
N VAL A 168 1.97 2.70 5.06
CA VAL A 168 1.89 3.95 4.30
C VAL A 168 0.55 3.97 3.59
N ARG A 169 -0.34 4.86 4.01
CA ARG A 169 -1.65 5.08 3.40
C ARG A 169 -1.58 6.25 2.45
N ILE A 170 -2.19 6.10 1.29
CA ILE A 170 -2.28 7.16 0.29
C ILE A 170 -3.75 7.45 0.08
N GLU A 171 -4.14 8.69 0.34
CA GLU A 171 -5.52 9.17 0.28
C GLU A 171 -5.60 10.45 -0.53
N THR A 172 -6.76 10.72 -1.09
CA THR A 172 -7.08 12.00 -1.71
C THR A 172 -7.88 12.85 -0.73
N ALA A 173 -7.46 14.09 -0.52
CA ALA A 173 -8.12 15.02 0.38
C ALA A 173 -8.83 16.11 -0.42
N PRO A 174 -10.17 16.09 -0.49
CA PRO A 174 -10.93 17.21 -1.04
C PRO A 174 -10.69 18.46 -0.20
N GLY A 175 -10.26 19.55 -0.83
CA GLY A 175 -10.05 20.84 -0.16
C GLY A 175 -8.65 21.12 0.35
N ASP A 176 -7.74 20.14 0.36
CA ASP A 176 -6.32 20.41 0.58
C ASP A 176 -5.70 21.00 -0.69
N ASP A 177 -4.76 21.93 -0.53
CA ASP A 177 -4.01 22.61 -1.60
C ASP A 177 -2.55 22.14 -1.67
N VAL A 178 -2.07 21.49 -0.62
CA VAL A 178 -0.72 20.95 -0.46
C VAL A 178 -0.77 19.49 -0.02
N VAL A 179 0.32 18.76 -0.24
CA VAL A 179 0.44 17.40 0.31
C VAL A 179 0.48 17.49 1.83
N THR A 180 -0.40 16.75 2.49
CA THR A 180 -0.42 16.68 3.94
C THR A 180 0.08 15.31 4.39
N VAL A 181 1.01 15.30 5.32
CA VAL A 181 1.61 14.08 5.88
C VAL A 181 1.29 13.99 7.35
N ARG A 182 0.69 12.88 7.76
CA ARG A 182 0.38 12.59 9.16
C ARG A 182 1.07 11.31 9.59
N LEU A 183 1.79 11.36 10.71
CA LEU A 183 2.37 10.19 11.35
C LEU A 183 1.51 9.81 12.56
N ARG A 184 1.22 8.53 12.70
CA ARG A 184 0.58 7.94 13.87
C ARG A 184 1.40 6.76 14.39
N THR A 185 1.52 6.67 15.72
CA THR A 185 2.17 5.56 16.41
C THR A 185 1.23 4.95 17.44
N ALA A 186 1.37 3.66 17.75
CA ALA A 186 0.43 2.92 18.60
C ALA A 186 0.54 3.24 20.11
N ALA A 187 1.65 3.76 20.58
CA ALA A 187 1.89 3.96 22.01
C ALA A 187 2.63 5.27 22.31
N HIS A 188 2.56 5.69 23.59
CA HIS A 188 3.40 6.75 24.13
C HIS A 188 4.88 6.39 23.98
N VAL A 189 5.45 6.70 22.86
CA VAL A 189 6.90 6.64 22.67
C VAL A 189 7.41 8.01 23.12
N GLU A 190 8.17 8.04 24.21
CA GLU A 190 8.79 9.26 24.72
C GLU A 190 9.74 9.91 23.70
N ASN A 191 10.17 9.14 22.70
CA ASN A 191 10.90 9.65 21.54
C ASN A 191 10.03 9.46 20.30
N PRO A 192 9.75 10.53 19.54
CA PRO A 192 9.06 10.38 18.27
C PRO A 192 9.88 9.41 17.40
N THR A 193 9.18 8.43 16.86
CA THR A 193 9.76 7.51 15.88
C THR A 193 10.55 8.32 14.86
N PRO A 194 11.73 7.88 14.40
CA PRO A 194 12.57 8.60 13.43
C PRO A 194 11.87 9.00 12.12
N GLY A 195 10.56 8.80 12.03
CA GLY A 195 9.76 9.06 10.85
C GLY A 195 9.45 10.54 10.57
N VAL A 196 9.50 11.42 11.57
CA VAL A 196 9.11 12.83 11.38
C VAL A 196 10.08 13.58 10.46
N GLU A 197 11.33 13.15 10.40
CA GLU A 197 12.36 13.77 9.54
C GLU A 197 12.58 13.02 8.21
N LEU A 198 11.79 11.98 7.94
CA LEU A 198 12.01 11.10 6.77
C LEU A 198 11.77 11.79 5.42
N ILE A 199 10.90 12.79 5.41
CA ILE A 199 10.56 13.53 4.20
C ILE A 199 10.43 15.00 4.56
N THR A 200 11.13 15.86 3.84
CA THR A 200 11.00 17.32 3.94
C THR A 200 10.37 17.90 2.67
N SER A 201 9.90 19.15 2.74
CA SER A 201 9.38 19.82 1.54
C SER A 201 10.44 19.95 0.43
N GLU A 202 11.72 20.09 0.80
CA GLU A 202 12.83 20.12 -0.16
C GLU A 202 13.03 18.78 -0.87
N ASP A 203 12.77 17.68 -0.16
CA ASP A 203 12.92 16.33 -0.69
C ASP A 203 11.94 16.01 -1.82
N ILE A 204 10.79 16.68 -1.85
CA ILE A 204 9.71 16.43 -2.81
C ILE A 204 9.42 17.62 -3.72
N ALA A 205 10.35 18.60 -3.77
CA ALA A 205 10.19 19.72 -4.68
C ALA A 205 9.88 19.22 -6.12
N PRO A 206 8.97 19.88 -6.87
CA PRO A 206 8.35 21.18 -6.59
C PRO A 206 7.07 21.14 -5.74
N PHE A 207 6.70 20.01 -5.14
CA PHE A 207 5.46 19.87 -4.38
C PHE A 207 5.59 20.49 -2.99
N ALA A 208 4.62 21.32 -2.61
CA ALA A 208 4.53 21.81 -1.25
C ALA A 208 3.98 20.72 -0.32
N MET A 209 4.55 20.64 0.87
CA MET A 209 4.16 19.63 1.86
C MET A 209 3.97 20.27 3.24
N ARG A 210 2.97 19.80 3.97
CA ARG A 210 2.71 20.16 5.36
C ARG A 210 2.65 18.91 6.24
N TRP A 211 3.38 18.92 7.33
CA TRP A 211 3.25 17.93 8.38
C TRP A 211 2.10 18.31 9.32
N GLU A 212 1.21 17.36 9.58
CA GLU A 212 0.27 17.45 10.70
C GLU A 212 0.94 16.92 11.96
N SER A 213 0.53 17.45 13.11
CA SER A 213 1.04 16.97 14.39
C SER A 213 0.81 15.47 14.53
N ALA A 214 1.82 14.77 14.97
CA ALA A 214 1.72 13.35 15.26
C ALA A 214 0.61 13.11 16.29
N THR A 215 -0.31 12.21 16.00
CA THR A 215 -1.37 11.83 16.91
C THR A 215 -1.05 10.46 17.48
N VAL A 216 -1.11 10.38 18.83
CA VAL A 216 -1.19 9.09 19.51
C VAL A 216 -2.67 8.74 19.57
N GLY A 217 -3.09 7.82 18.73
CA GLY A 217 -4.49 7.38 18.68
C GLY A 217 -4.68 6.07 19.44
N PRO A 218 -5.85 5.82 20.02
CA PRO A 218 -6.19 4.49 20.52
C PRO A 218 -6.10 3.50 19.36
N ALA A 219 -5.65 2.29 19.66
CA ALA A 219 -5.76 1.18 18.73
C ALA A 219 -7.21 1.10 18.26
N GLY A 220 -7.46 1.30 16.96
CA GLY A 220 -8.82 1.22 16.45
C GLY A 220 -9.11 2.01 15.18
N ASP A 221 -8.42 3.10 14.93
CA ASP A 221 -8.67 3.95 13.77
C ASP A 221 -7.61 3.74 12.68
N GLY A 222 -7.47 2.52 12.17
CA GLY A 222 -6.53 2.20 11.10
C GLY A 222 -5.66 0.98 11.39
N PRO A 223 -4.64 0.70 10.55
CA PRO A 223 -3.91 -0.56 10.53
C PRO A 223 -2.89 -0.77 11.65
N LEU A 224 -2.86 0.07 12.67
CA LEU A 224 -1.97 -0.13 13.81
C LEU A 224 -2.37 -1.37 14.59
N VAL A 225 -2.06 -2.50 14.02
CA VAL A 225 -2.13 -3.78 14.71
C VAL A 225 -0.85 -3.92 15.52
N SER A 226 -0.96 -3.74 16.83
CA SER A 226 0.06 -4.24 17.73
C SER A 226 0.06 -5.76 17.63
N ALA A 227 1.08 -6.32 17.02
CA ALA A 227 1.39 -7.72 17.26
C ALA A 227 2.19 -7.73 18.56
N ASP A 228 1.64 -8.34 19.59
CA ASP A 228 2.28 -8.40 20.92
C ASP A 228 3.67 -9.05 20.86
N ASP A 229 3.96 -9.78 19.79
CA ASP A 229 5.22 -10.48 19.54
C ASP A 229 6.24 -9.65 18.75
N LEU A 230 5.91 -8.43 18.30
CA LEU A 230 6.86 -7.62 17.55
C LEU A 230 7.78 -6.86 18.51
N PRO A 231 9.10 -6.87 18.27
CA PRO A 231 10.08 -6.14 19.09
C PRO A 231 10.01 -4.62 18.91
N PHE A 232 9.09 -4.12 18.10
CA PHE A 232 8.89 -2.71 17.77
C PHE A 232 7.41 -2.40 17.60
N GLN A 233 7.04 -1.14 17.80
CA GLN A 233 5.70 -0.65 17.53
C GLN A 233 5.59 -0.20 16.08
N PRO A 234 4.62 -0.70 15.30
CA PRO A 234 4.42 -0.27 13.94
C PRO A 234 3.96 1.20 13.90
N PHE A 235 4.37 1.91 12.86
CA PHE A 235 3.88 3.25 12.56
C PHE A 235 2.88 3.24 11.40
N GLU A 236 2.07 4.29 11.31
CA GLU A 236 1.23 4.60 10.16
C GLU A 236 1.57 6.00 9.65
N LEU A 237 1.95 6.07 8.38
CA LEU A 237 2.15 7.31 7.64
C LEU A 237 0.99 7.49 6.68
N THR A 238 0.19 8.54 6.86
CA THR A 238 -0.88 8.88 5.92
C THR A 238 -0.43 10.04 5.05
N LEU A 239 -0.42 9.81 3.74
CA LEU A 239 -0.16 10.81 2.71
C LEU A 239 -1.49 11.24 2.12
N ARG A 240 -1.87 12.50 2.30
CA ARG A 240 -3.09 13.09 1.75
C ARG A 240 -2.71 14.02 0.62
N LEU A 241 -3.13 13.68 -0.59
CA LEU A 241 -2.84 14.46 -1.78
C LEU A 241 -4.04 15.34 -2.14
N PRO A 242 -3.82 16.55 -2.64
CA PRO A 242 -4.90 17.48 -3.00
C PRO A 242 -5.87 16.89 -4.01
N GLY A 243 -7.17 16.94 -3.68
CA GLY A 243 -8.22 16.40 -4.55
C GLY A 243 -8.40 17.17 -5.87
N ALA A 244 -7.96 18.42 -5.91
CA ALA A 244 -8.01 19.26 -7.11
C ALA A 244 -6.88 18.93 -8.13
N TRP A 245 -5.87 18.18 -7.73
CA TRP A 245 -4.76 17.87 -8.63
C TRP A 245 -5.17 16.87 -9.71
N PRO A 246 -4.67 17.03 -10.94
CA PRO A 246 -4.84 16.03 -11.99
C PRO A 246 -4.07 14.75 -11.66
N ALA A 247 -4.45 13.65 -12.31
CA ALA A 247 -3.88 12.32 -12.04
C ALA A 247 -2.36 12.27 -12.24
N GLU A 248 -1.82 13.03 -13.19
CA GLU A 248 -0.37 13.12 -13.44
C GLU A 248 0.38 13.70 -12.26
N LEU A 249 -0.11 14.79 -11.65
CA LEU A 249 0.50 15.37 -10.46
C LEU A 249 0.40 14.44 -9.25
N HIS A 250 -0.73 13.75 -9.08
CA HIS A 250 -0.86 12.70 -8.07
C HIS A 250 0.22 11.63 -8.23
N ARG A 251 0.41 11.14 -9.45
CA ARG A 251 1.39 10.11 -9.77
C ARG A 251 2.83 10.58 -9.49
N GLU A 252 3.17 11.78 -9.94
CA GLU A 252 4.51 12.36 -9.76
C GLU A 252 4.82 12.58 -8.28
N ALA A 253 3.91 13.23 -7.54
CA ALA A 253 4.08 13.50 -6.12
C ALA A 253 4.17 12.21 -5.31
N THR A 254 3.25 11.26 -5.52
CA THR A 254 3.29 9.96 -4.87
C THR A 254 4.61 9.24 -5.14
N GLY A 255 5.04 9.21 -6.40
CA GLY A 255 6.30 8.59 -6.79
C GLY A 255 7.52 9.22 -6.12
N ALA A 256 7.59 10.56 -6.07
CA ALA A 256 8.66 11.29 -5.41
C ALA A 256 8.70 11.00 -3.90
N ILE A 257 7.54 11.10 -3.24
CA ILE A 257 7.40 10.85 -1.80
C ILE A 257 7.79 9.42 -1.43
N LEU A 258 7.22 8.43 -2.12
CA LEU A 258 7.49 7.03 -1.81
C LEU A 258 8.94 6.64 -2.07
N LYS A 259 9.55 7.12 -3.14
CA LYS A 259 10.98 6.91 -3.40
C LYS A 259 11.83 7.49 -2.28
N ARG A 260 11.54 8.71 -1.87
CA ARG A 260 12.29 9.38 -0.81
C ARG A 260 12.11 8.69 0.53
N PHE A 261 10.87 8.33 0.85
CA PHE A 261 10.52 7.58 2.05
C PHE A 261 11.30 6.27 2.13
N VAL A 262 11.27 5.45 1.09
CA VAL A 262 11.97 4.17 1.03
C VAL A 262 13.48 4.34 1.21
N LEU A 263 14.09 5.32 0.54
CA LEU A 263 15.52 5.58 0.64
C LEU A 263 15.93 6.06 2.04
N ARG A 264 15.18 6.97 2.64
CA ARG A 264 15.47 7.51 3.97
C ARG A 264 15.23 6.48 5.06
N TYR A 265 14.13 5.76 4.98
CA TYR A 265 13.81 4.73 5.97
C TYR A 265 14.88 3.64 6.01
N ARG A 266 15.35 3.20 4.85
CA ARG A 266 16.48 2.27 4.73
C ARG A 266 17.75 2.83 5.41
N SER A 267 18.07 4.08 5.15
CA SER A 267 19.27 4.71 5.74
C SER A 267 19.21 4.79 7.26
N LEU A 268 18.05 5.10 7.82
CA LEU A 268 17.85 5.18 9.28
C LEU A 268 18.04 3.82 9.96
N ILE A 269 17.53 2.76 9.36
CA ILE A 269 17.69 1.42 9.91
C ILE A 269 19.13 0.94 9.80
N ALA A 270 19.79 1.17 8.66
CA ALA A 270 21.20 0.85 8.51
C ALA A 270 22.05 1.57 9.59
N TYR A 271 21.71 2.83 9.90
CA TYR A 271 22.37 3.57 10.96
C TYR A 271 22.09 2.99 12.36
N GLY A 272 20.83 2.66 12.64
CA GLY A 272 20.44 2.07 13.95
C GLY A 272 21.01 0.67 14.20
N GLN A 273 21.34 -0.09 13.16
CA GLN A 273 22.01 -1.40 13.31
C GLN A 273 23.50 -1.30 13.61
N HIS A 274 24.11 -0.14 13.48
CA HIS A 274 25.52 0.12 13.77
C HIS A 274 25.75 0.79 15.15
N LEU A 275 24.66 1.08 15.88
CA LEU A 275 24.68 1.55 17.26
C LEU A 275 24.39 0.43 18.24
#